data_3fcb041260fd4f08f7401b219883223c
#
_entry.id   3fcb041260fd4f08f7401b219883223c
#
_cell.length_a   1.000
_cell.length_b   1.000
_cell.length_c   1.000
_cell.angle_alpha   90.00
_cell.angle_beta   90.00
_cell.angle_gamma   90.00
#
_symmetry.space_group_name_H-M   'P 1'
#
loop_
_entity.id
_entity.type
_entity.pdbx_description
1 polymer ?
#
loop_
_entity_poly.entity_id
_entity_poly.type
_entity_poly.pdbx_seq_one_letter_code
_entity_poly.pdbx_strand_id
1 'polypeptide(L)'
;MTRKILWLALTCLIVLGLVLASCGPAEEEEEEGKTVVGEVEEEELTTEEEEEEVTEGKEMVRDSLGRLVEKPRYGGVVHYALDRDSLPGFVPEGYIDGYGTFPCYEGLLIPDLKTGPSGTGEYSIASQYCPPESLIGLVAESWEQPDLQTLIFKIRQGVRFHDKPPVNGREVTADDFVWSLYRCQEYPKSEFYMPPETPENQLVHATALDKWTVEVKLPSPDPFRVETVGKNIVLIPREMFEEKGSFEDWRNECGTGPFTITDAVTGTSITYSRSSNYWMTDPFHPENRLPYVDEIKLQLIRDPATRLAALRTGKIEVLMGITLEDAEMLWQSNPELNYKQLPPSGSRCVYLNCGTEPFQDIKMRQAVFMATDFDAIVKEMYKGQAEILTWPFISSVGPEIYTPIEELPTEITVDGSGASARDLFSYDPDKARQLMAEAGYPNGLKISLYSGPGKDYSETIPVITHYWGDIGIECEVDVMEEAVLWGHTMTVTYPNAARCGWGNAPPAYAFEYGYRTGHPWNSCGVVDPYLDTTWDEIKATLDPVERNTKWKELAQYAIEQAYYYTFPAPFRYTFWQPWVKQYNGEQQMGRLWNYYAFAQFCWIDEDLRLEMR
;
A
#
# COMPACT_ATOMS: atom_id res chain seq x y z
N MET A 1 25.92 -31.80 -39.12
CA MET A 1 26.82 -30.98 -38.29
C MET A 1 27.34 -29.71 -39.00
N THR A 2 26.98 -29.46 -40.23
CA THR A 2 27.58 -28.40 -41.08
C THR A 2 26.73 -27.12 -41.25
N ARG A 3 25.48 -27.08 -40.79
CA ARG A 3 24.63 -25.87 -40.91
C ARG A 3 24.62 -24.94 -39.68
N LYS A 4 24.99 -25.45 -38.49
CA LYS A 4 25.09 -24.64 -37.27
C LYS A 4 26.39 -23.83 -37.13
N ILE A 5 27.44 -24.28 -37.79
CA ILE A 5 28.77 -23.59 -37.78
C ILE A 5 28.75 -22.37 -38.70
N LEU A 6 27.95 -22.38 -39.78
CA LEU A 6 27.87 -21.26 -40.72
C LEU A 6 27.13 -20.04 -40.14
N TRP A 7 26.17 -20.26 -39.23
CA TRP A 7 25.42 -19.19 -38.56
C TRP A 7 26.23 -18.50 -37.44
N LEU A 8 27.11 -19.24 -36.75
CA LEU A 8 28.00 -18.63 -35.73
C LEU A 8 29.10 -17.77 -36.37
N ALA A 9 29.57 -18.12 -37.56
CA ALA A 9 30.59 -17.34 -38.28
C ALA A 9 30.03 -16.02 -38.85
N LEU A 10 28.73 -16.00 -39.22
CA LEU A 10 28.09 -14.80 -39.76
C LEU A 10 27.73 -13.76 -38.65
N THR A 11 27.40 -14.23 -37.43
CA THR A 11 27.15 -13.37 -36.27
C THR A 11 28.44 -12.73 -35.73
N CYS A 12 29.55 -13.41 -35.73
CA CYS A 12 30.85 -12.84 -35.32
C CYS A 12 31.38 -11.78 -36.29
N LEU A 13 31.06 -11.86 -37.59
CA LEU A 13 31.50 -10.87 -38.58
C LEU A 13 30.71 -9.57 -38.52
N ILE A 14 29.45 -9.62 -38.09
CA ILE A 14 28.59 -8.42 -37.92
C ILE A 14 28.97 -7.64 -36.65
N VAL A 15 29.38 -8.33 -35.57
CA VAL A 15 29.82 -7.68 -34.33
C VAL A 15 31.22 -7.05 -34.48
N LEU A 16 32.11 -7.63 -35.31
CA LEU A 16 33.44 -7.03 -35.57
C LEU A 16 33.36 -5.79 -36.49
N GLY A 17 32.34 -5.66 -37.33
CA GLY A 17 32.14 -4.50 -38.21
C GLY A 17 31.61 -3.24 -37.49
N LEU A 18 31.02 -3.39 -36.32
CA LEU A 18 30.48 -2.27 -35.54
C LEU A 18 31.47 -1.66 -34.53
N VAL A 19 32.58 -2.34 -34.22
CA VAL A 19 33.59 -1.86 -33.27
C VAL A 19 34.69 -1.04 -33.93
N LEU A 20 34.80 -1.04 -35.27
CA LEU A 20 35.86 -0.31 -36.00
C LEU A 20 35.45 1.05 -36.58
N ALA A 21 34.22 1.53 -36.27
CA ALA A 21 33.70 2.81 -36.78
C ALA A 21 33.72 3.95 -35.75
N SER A 22 34.37 3.80 -34.59
CA SER A 22 34.40 4.82 -33.55
C SER A 22 35.81 5.01 -32.98
N CYS A 23 36.72 5.61 -33.79
CA CYS A 23 37.93 6.29 -33.30
C CYS A 23 38.52 7.13 -34.43
N GLY A 24 38.33 8.43 -34.37
CA GLY A 24 39.10 9.43 -35.10
C GLY A 24 39.33 10.64 -34.18
N PRO A 25 40.51 11.28 -34.28
CA PRO A 25 41.04 12.12 -33.21
C PRO A 25 40.53 13.56 -33.24
N ALA A 26 40.59 14.18 -32.06
CA ALA A 26 40.36 15.58 -31.83
C ALA A 26 41.49 16.46 -32.38
N GLU A 27 41.17 17.55 -33.04
CA GLU A 27 42.06 18.72 -33.22
C GLU A 27 41.29 19.96 -32.72
N GLU A 28 41.97 20.70 -31.85
CA GLU A 28 41.61 22.05 -31.41
C GLU A 28 41.98 23.05 -32.48
N GLU A 29 41.12 24.01 -32.80
CA GLU A 29 41.53 25.32 -33.30
C GLU A 29 40.51 26.39 -32.89
N GLU A 30 41.06 27.40 -32.23
CA GLU A 30 40.40 28.70 -31.95
C GLU A 30 40.28 29.51 -33.25
N GLU A 31 39.19 30.28 -33.45
CA GLU A 31 39.23 31.67 -33.93
C GLU A 31 37.87 32.36 -33.97
N GLU A 32 37.88 33.49 -33.36
CA GLU A 32 37.27 34.81 -33.56
C GLU A 32 35.97 34.98 -34.37
N GLY A 33 35.17 35.80 -33.76
CA GLY A 33 33.86 36.31 -34.12
C GLY A 33 33.68 36.99 -35.49
N LYS A 34 32.45 36.91 -35.94
CA LYS A 34 31.78 37.94 -36.79
C LYS A 34 30.28 37.86 -36.61
N THR A 35 29.70 38.98 -36.18
CA THR A 35 28.27 39.28 -36.18
C THR A 35 27.76 39.36 -37.62
N VAL A 36 26.73 38.57 -37.94
CA VAL A 36 25.89 38.80 -39.14
C VAL A 36 24.43 38.81 -38.71
N VAL A 37 23.80 39.93 -38.94
CA VAL A 37 22.34 40.13 -38.81
C VAL A 37 21.70 39.46 -40.00
N GLY A 38 20.82 38.50 -39.76
CA GLY A 38 20.01 37.83 -40.78
C GLY A 38 18.55 37.84 -40.34
N GLU A 39 17.71 38.19 -41.29
CA GLU A 39 16.29 38.44 -41.21
C GLU A 39 15.50 37.29 -40.57
N VAL A 40 14.48 37.68 -39.77
CA VAL A 40 13.46 36.79 -39.21
C VAL A 40 12.46 36.50 -40.30
N GLU A 41 12.47 35.29 -40.85
CA GLU A 41 11.32 34.75 -41.56
C GLU A 41 10.26 34.32 -40.54
N GLU A 42 9.06 34.88 -40.63
CA GLU A 42 7.87 34.42 -39.91
C GLU A 42 7.49 33.05 -40.48
N GLU A 43 7.79 31.96 -39.74
CA GLU A 43 7.16 30.67 -39.98
C GLU A 43 5.71 30.73 -39.49
N GLU A 44 4.78 30.64 -40.41
CA GLU A 44 3.37 30.36 -40.14
C GLU A 44 3.26 29.09 -39.31
N LEU A 45 2.75 29.20 -38.09
CA LEU A 45 2.27 28.08 -37.29
C LEU A 45 1.11 27.41 -38.02
N THR A 46 1.41 26.40 -38.80
CA THR A 46 0.38 25.45 -39.25
C THR A 46 -0.11 24.69 -38.00
N THR A 47 -1.36 24.90 -37.67
CA THR A 47 -2.11 24.01 -36.76
C THR A 47 -2.09 22.62 -37.38
N GLU A 48 -1.27 21.71 -36.79
CA GLU A 48 -1.37 20.28 -37.06
C GLU A 48 -2.78 19.85 -36.61
N GLU A 49 -3.64 19.51 -37.55
CA GLU A 49 -4.86 18.76 -37.30
C GLU A 49 -4.43 17.41 -36.73
N GLU A 50 -4.84 17.10 -35.49
CA GLU A 50 -4.62 15.80 -34.85
C GLU A 50 -5.26 14.72 -35.76
N GLU A 51 -4.45 13.97 -36.51
CA GLU A 51 -4.91 12.77 -37.22
C GLU A 51 -5.28 11.69 -36.20
N GLU A 52 -6.57 11.40 -36.05
CA GLU A 52 -7.06 10.23 -35.31
C GLU A 52 -6.57 8.95 -36.02
N GLU A 53 -5.63 8.24 -35.42
CA GLU A 53 -5.12 6.98 -35.97
C GLU A 53 -6.10 5.84 -35.62
N VAL A 54 -6.82 5.33 -36.62
CA VAL A 54 -7.74 4.20 -36.48
C VAL A 54 -6.99 2.90 -36.73
N THR A 55 -6.66 2.16 -35.68
CA THR A 55 -6.09 0.81 -35.76
C THR A 55 -7.19 -0.24 -35.55
N GLU A 56 -7.42 -1.10 -36.57
CA GLU A 56 -8.36 -2.24 -36.52
C GLU A 56 -9.80 -1.90 -36.07
N GLY A 57 -10.35 -0.73 -36.45
CA GLY A 57 -11.72 -0.34 -36.11
C GLY A 57 -11.91 0.26 -34.70
N LYS A 58 -10.84 0.45 -33.94
CA LYS A 58 -10.87 1.11 -32.61
C LYS A 58 -10.45 2.57 -32.74
N GLU A 59 -11.20 3.45 -32.12
CA GLU A 59 -10.87 4.87 -32.04
C GLU A 59 -9.74 5.09 -31.04
N MET A 60 -8.62 5.66 -31.49
CA MET A 60 -7.43 5.94 -30.67
C MET A 60 -7.36 7.44 -30.37
N VAL A 61 -7.00 7.77 -29.12
CA VAL A 61 -6.85 9.17 -28.67
C VAL A 61 -5.55 9.33 -27.88
N ARG A 62 -5.07 10.56 -27.76
CA ARG A 62 -3.96 10.86 -26.87
C ARG A 62 -4.49 11.19 -25.47
N ASP A 63 -3.92 10.54 -24.47
CA ASP A 63 -4.21 10.88 -23.09
C ASP A 63 -3.40 12.11 -22.61
N SER A 64 -3.65 12.57 -21.38
CA SER A 64 -2.96 13.74 -20.79
C SER A 64 -1.45 13.57 -20.59
N LEU A 65 -0.91 12.34 -20.77
CA LEU A 65 0.52 12.04 -20.77
C LEU A 65 1.08 11.92 -22.20
N GLY A 66 0.27 12.21 -23.23
CA GLY A 66 0.65 12.12 -24.63
C GLY A 66 0.68 10.71 -25.22
N ARG A 67 0.26 9.67 -24.47
CA ARG A 67 0.25 8.27 -24.91
C ARG A 67 -0.94 8.03 -25.84
N LEU A 68 -0.74 7.29 -26.93
CA LEU A 68 -1.81 6.85 -27.82
C LEU A 68 -2.52 5.64 -27.18
N VAL A 69 -3.78 5.79 -26.82
CA VAL A 69 -4.58 4.78 -26.09
C VAL A 69 -5.95 4.61 -26.74
N GLU A 70 -6.63 3.48 -26.49
CA GLU A 70 -8.02 3.30 -26.91
C GLU A 70 -8.92 4.34 -26.22
N LYS A 71 -9.80 5.00 -26.96
CA LYS A 71 -10.74 5.98 -26.43
C LYS A 71 -11.65 5.35 -25.37
N PRO A 72 -11.70 5.89 -24.14
CA PRO A 72 -12.55 5.36 -23.10
C PRO A 72 -14.03 5.35 -23.47
N ARG A 73 -14.75 4.32 -23.05
CA ARG A 73 -16.19 4.15 -23.33
C ARG A 73 -16.98 4.05 -22.04
N TYR A 74 -18.18 4.64 -22.05
CA TYR A 74 -19.12 4.54 -20.94
C TYR A 74 -19.94 3.27 -21.03
N GLY A 75 -20.27 2.70 -19.88
CA GLY A 75 -21.10 1.52 -19.74
C GLY A 75 -20.41 0.34 -19.10
N GLY A 76 -21.14 -0.75 -18.95
CA GLY A 76 -20.63 -1.99 -18.41
C GLY A 76 -20.70 -2.13 -16.90
N VAL A 77 -20.43 -3.36 -16.45
CA VAL A 77 -20.51 -3.76 -15.06
C VAL A 77 -19.20 -4.42 -14.62
N VAL A 78 -18.64 -3.96 -13.51
CA VAL A 78 -17.50 -4.62 -12.86
C VAL A 78 -18.01 -5.61 -11.80
N HIS A 79 -17.68 -6.88 -11.94
CA HIS A 79 -17.93 -7.89 -10.91
C HIS A 79 -16.64 -8.13 -10.13
N TYR A 80 -16.72 -8.00 -8.82
CA TYR A 80 -15.59 -8.20 -7.91
C TYR A 80 -15.94 -9.23 -6.83
N ALA A 81 -15.02 -10.14 -6.55
CA ALA A 81 -15.17 -11.15 -5.51
C ALA A 81 -14.48 -10.72 -4.22
N LEU A 82 -15.24 -10.67 -3.13
CA LEU A 82 -14.70 -10.41 -1.79
C LEU A 82 -14.53 -11.73 -1.02
N ASP A 83 -13.40 -11.88 -0.33
CA ASP A 83 -12.98 -13.11 0.37
C ASP A 83 -13.28 -13.08 1.88
N ARG A 84 -14.36 -12.45 2.29
CA ARG A 84 -14.71 -12.28 3.70
C ARG A 84 -15.82 -13.23 4.15
N ASP A 85 -15.90 -13.46 5.47
CA ASP A 85 -16.95 -14.29 6.07
C ASP A 85 -18.32 -13.61 6.13
N SER A 86 -18.33 -12.29 6.07
CA SER A 86 -19.56 -11.48 6.07
C SER A 86 -19.43 -10.31 5.10
N LEU A 87 -20.56 -9.79 4.65
CA LEU A 87 -20.56 -8.50 3.97
C LEU A 87 -19.98 -7.43 4.90
N PRO A 88 -19.19 -6.51 4.35
CA PRO A 88 -18.72 -5.36 5.11
C PRO A 88 -19.88 -4.51 5.60
N GLY A 89 -19.69 -3.86 6.76
CA GLY A 89 -20.66 -2.90 7.30
C GLY A 89 -20.76 -1.63 6.45
N PHE A 90 -21.73 -0.79 6.79
CA PHE A 90 -22.10 0.41 6.03
C PHE A 90 -21.85 1.71 6.80
N VAL A 91 -21.12 1.67 7.91
CA VAL A 91 -20.83 2.83 8.75
C VAL A 91 -19.59 3.57 8.24
N PRO A 92 -19.71 4.73 7.57
CA PRO A 92 -18.61 5.37 6.88
C PRO A 92 -17.49 5.87 7.80
N GLU A 93 -17.79 6.21 9.05
CA GLU A 93 -16.81 6.58 10.07
C GLU A 93 -16.05 5.38 10.66
N GLY A 94 -16.50 4.14 10.40
CA GLY A 94 -15.91 2.93 10.94
C GLY A 94 -14.70 2.43 10.16
N TYR A 95 -13.72 1.86 10.88
CA TYR A 95 -12.54 1.26 10.27
C TYR A 95 -12.88 -0.01 9.48
N ILE A 96 -13.48 -1.02 10.14
CA ILE A 96 -13.90 -2.27 9.50
C ILE A 96 -15.36 -2.20 9.05
N ASP A 97 -16.21 -1.54 9.82
CA ASP A 97 -17.64 -1.45 9.59
C ASP A 97 -17.99 -0.59 8.35
N GLY A 98 -17.01 0.10 7.76
CA GLY A 98 -17.21 0.99 6.62
C GLY A 98 -16.88 0.41 5.23
N TYR A 99 -16.35 -0.80 5.13
CA TYR A 99 -15.91 -1.36 3.84
C TYR A 99 -16.97 -1.38 2.74
N GLY A 100 -18.23 -1.56 3.10
CA GLY A 100 -19.35 -1.54 2.15
C GLY A 100 -19.67 -0.17 1.59
N THR A 101 -19.07 0.89 2.11
CA THR A 101 -19.36 2.27 1.68
C THR A 101 -18.24 2.91 0.86
N PHE A 102 -17.09 2.22 0.66
CA PHE A 102 -15.91 2.82 0.05
C PHE A 102 -16.12 3.48 -1.33
N PRO A 103 -16.93 2.93 -2.25
CA PRO A 103 -17.22 3.62 -3.51
C PRO A 103 -18.13 4.84 -3.38
N CYS A 104 -18.74 5.02 -2.19
CA CYS A 104 -19.78 6.03 -1.96
C CYS A 104 -19.26 7.29 -1.26
N TYR A 105 -18.14 7.19 -0.54
CA TYR A 105 -17.59 8.28 0.27
C TYR A 105 -16.16 8.60 -0.11
N GLU A 106 -15.83 9.88 -0.09
CA GLU A 106 -14.50 10.38 -0.40
C GLU A 106 -13.90 11.14 0.77
N GLY A 107 -12.57 11.08 0.86
CA GLY A 107 -11.77 11.96 1.70
C GLY A 107 -11.40 13.26 0.98
N LEU A 108 -10.54 14.05 1.60
CA LEU A 108 -10.05 15.29 1.03
C LEU A 108 -8.95 15.08 -0.02
N LEU A 109 -8.13 14.03 0.13
CA LEU A 109 -6.96 13.73 -0.68
C LEU A 109 -7.02 12.31 -1.27
N ILE A 110 -6.27 12.10 -2.35
CA ILE A 110 -6.11 10.81 -3.02
C ILE A 110 -4.67 10.69 -3.57
N PRO A 111 -4.10 9.48 -3.71
CA PRO A 111 -2.87 9.28 -4.47
C PRO A 111 -3.03 9.72 -5.94
N ASP A 112 -2.01 10.35 -6.51
CA ASP A 112 -2.02 10.72 -7.93
C ASP A 112 -1.86 9.48 -8.80
N LEU A 113 -2.92 9.14 -9.56
CA LEU A 113 -2.90 8.03 -10.51
C LEU A 113 -1.85 8.20 -11.60
N LYS A 114 -1.49 9.44 -11.96
CA LYS A 114 -0.50 9.69 -13.01
C LYS A 114 0.90 9.23 -12.61
N THR A 115 1.22 9.21 -11.33
CA THR A 115 2.48 8.67 -10.80
C THR A 115 2.42 7.18 -10.48
N GLY A 116 1.23 6.61 -10.52
CA GLY A 116 0.99 5.17 -10.30
C GLY A 116 1.20 4.30 -11.55
N PRO A 117 0.91 2.98 -11.45
CA PRO A 117 1.10 2.01 -12.52
C PRO A 117 0.36 2.32 -13.82
N SER A 118 -0.80 2.96 -13.75
CA SER A 118 -1.55 3.41 -14.93
C SER A 118 -0.97 4.66 -15.60
N GLY A 119 -0.05 5.36 -14.94
CA GLY A 119 0.65 6.54 -15.43
C GLY A 119 2.12 6.29 -15.71
N THR A 120 3.01 6.97 -14.98
CA THR A 120 4.47 6.88 -15.17
C THR A 120 5.13 5.72 -14.43
N GLY A 121 4.45 5.16 -13.43
CA GLY A 121 4.97 4.05 -12.62
C GLY A 121 6.01 4.46 -11.59
N GLU A 122 6.11 5.75 -11.25
CA GLU A 122 7.04 6.27 -10.23
C GLU A 122 6.68 5.78 -8.83
N TYR A 123 5.39 5.54 -8.59
CA TYR A 123 4.87 5.08 -7.31
C TYR A 123 4.05 3.79 -7.47
N SER A 124 4.35 2.78 -6.64
CA SER A 124 3.58 1.53 -6.64
C SER A 124 2.35 1.63 -5.76
N ILE A 125 1.17 1.83 -6.32
CA ILE A 125 -0.11 1.84 -5.58
C ILE A 125 -0.48 0.39 -5.17
N ALA A 126 0.43 -0.30 -4.49
CA ALA A 126 0.26 -1.67 -4.00
C ALA A 126 0.02 -1.74 -2.49
N SER A 127 0.47 -0.73 -1.74
CA SER A 127 0.32 -0.64 -0.29
C SER A 127 -0.63 0.48 0.12
N GLN A 128 -0.99 0.52 1.39
CA GLN A 128 -1.78 1.61 1.98
C GLN A 128 -0.99 2.92 2.07
N TYR A 129 0.32 2.83 2.08
CA TYR A 129 1.19 3.99 2.16
C TYR A 129 1.19 4.76 0.84
N CYS A 130 1.06 6.06 0.95
CA CYS A 130 1.25 7.01 -0.12
C CYS A 130 2.14 8.14 0.39
N PRO A 131 3.33 8.33 -0.18
CA PRO A 131 4.16 9.46 0.19
C PRO A 131 3.39 10.77 0.08
N PRO A 132 3.53 11.72 1.03
CA PRO A 132 2.80 12.99 0.99
C PRO A 132 2.94 13.77 -0.33
N GLU A 133 4.09 13.65 -0.99
CA GLU A 133 4.39 14.26 -2.29
C GLU A 133 3.63 13.64 -3.47
N SER A 134 3.14 12.41 -3.30
CA SER A 134 2.29 11.72 -4.28
C SER A 134 0.79 11.92 -4.03
N LEU A 135 0.42 12.73 -3.02
CA LEU A 135 -0.96 13.07 -2.74
C LEU A 135 -1.42 14.26 -3.58
N ILE A 136 -2.62 14.16 -4.12
CA ILE A 136 -3.32 15.27 -4.77
C ILE A 136 -4.65 15.55 -4.11
N GLY A 137 -5.20 16.74 -4.36
CA GLY A 137 -6.53 17.11 -3.88
C GLY A 137 -7.63 16.29 -4.56
N LEU A 138 -8.54 15.73 -3.74
CA LEU A 138 -9.78 15.09 -4.17
C LEU A 138 -10.95 16.05 -3.88
N VAL A 139 -11.65 15.89 -2.75
CA VAL A 139 -12.65 16.87 -2.32
C VAL A 139 -12.00 18.18 -1.87
N ALA A 140 -10.78 18.16 -1.40
CA ALA A 140 -9.97 19.39 -1.33
C ALA A 140 -9.46 19.77 -2.73
N GLU A 141 -9.49 21.05 -3.08
CA GLU A 141 -8.85 21.59 -4.27
C GLU A 141 -7.33 21.70 -4.09
N SER A 142 -6.91 22.06 -2.88
CA SER A 142 -5.52 22.15 -2.46
C SER A 142 -5.39 22.00 -0.95
N TRP A 143 -4.17 21.78 -0.51
CA TRP A 143 -3.82 21.71 0.90
C TRP A 143 -2.44 22.30 1.16
N GLU A 144 -2.19 22.72 2.39
CA GLU A 144 -0.89 23.20 2.85
C GLU A 144 -0.66 22.82 4.31
N GLN A 145 0.60 22.67 4.69
CA GLN A 145 1.05 22.42 6.05
C GLN A 145 2.04 23.54 6.44
N PRO A 146 1.54 24.69 6.92
CA PRO A 146 2.38 25.85 7.23
C PRO A 146 3.32 25.61 8.41
N ASP A 147 2.97 24.68 9.27
CA ASP A 147 3.80 24.17 10.35
C ASP A 147 3.44 22.72 10.65
N LEU A 148 4.25 22.02 11.48
CA LEU A 148 4.08 20.58 11.76
C LEU A 148 2.80 20.23 12.55
N GLN A 149 2.04 21.20 13.01
CA GLN A 149 0.81 21.01 13.78
C GLN A 149 -0.43 21.58 13.10
N THR A 150 -0.27 22.21 11.93
CA THR A 150 -1.39 22.87 11.23
C THR A 150 -1.51 22.34 9.82
N LEU A 151 -2.70 21.84 9.48
CA LEU A 151 -3.08 21.51 8.11
C LEU A 151 -4.19 22.46 7.68
N ILE A 152 -4.10 23.02 6.48
CA ILE A 152 -5.15 23.87 5.90
C ILE A 152 -5.60 23.23 4.60
N PHE A 153 -6.90 22.95 4.49
CA PHE A 153 -7.52 22.39 3.31
C PHE A 153 -8.48 23.38 2.67
N LYS A 154 -8.41 23.52 1.36
CA LYS A 154 -9.36 24.29 0.55
C LYS A 154 -10.37 23.32 -0.08
N ILE A 155 -11.61 23.37 0.38
CA ILE A 155 -12.68 22.51 -0.16
C ILE A 155 -13.03 22.95 -1.58
N ARG A 156 -13.07 22.01 -2.50
CA ARG A 156 -13.41 22.21 -3.91
C ARG A 156 -14.87 22.63 -4.05
N GLN A 157 -15.11 23.74 -4.74
CA GLN A 157 -16.47 24.19 -5.03
C GLN A 157 -17.12 23.28 -6.08
N GLY A 158 -18.44 23.09 -5.97
CA GLY A 158 -19.21 22.23 -6.89
C GLY A 158 -19.26 20.75 -6.52
N VAL A 159 -18.46 20.28 -5.54
CA VAL A 159 -18.60 18.93 -5.00
C VAL A 159 -19.92 18.81 -4.26
N ARG A 160 -20.70 17.76 -4.55
CA ARG A 160 -22.02 17.55 -4.00
C ARG A 160 -22.16 16.18 -3.38
N PHE A 161 -22.93 16.09 -2.32
CA PHE A 161 -23.44 14.81 -1.83
C PHE A 161 -24.40 14.17 -2.84
N HIS A 162 -24.63 12.88 -2.69
CA HIS A 162 -25.62 12.15 -3.48
C HIS A 162 -27.01 12.80 -3.37
N ASP A 163 -27.78 12.77 -4.46
CA ASP A 163 -29.14 13.32 -4.50
C ASP A 163 -30.14 12.37 -3.81
N LYS A 164 -30.11 12.38 -2.48
CA LYS A 164 -30.87 11.51 -1.59
C LYS A 164 -31.43 12.31 -0.40
N PRO A 165 -32.70 12.20 -0.07
CA PRO A 165 -33.26 12.84 1.13
C PRO A 165 -32.61 12.32 2.42
N PRO A 166 -32.36 13.19 3.43
CA PRO A 166 -32.72 14.61 3.49
C PRO A 166 -31.71 15.55 2.82
N VAL A 167 -30.58 15.06 2.33
CA VAL A 167 -29.43 15.83 1.83
C VAL A 167 -29.71 16.50 0.47
N ASN A 168 -30.41 15.79 -0.43
CA ASN A 168 -30.92 16.28 -1.72
C ASN A 168 -29.81 16.93 -2.60
N GLY A 169 -28.64 16.30 -2.66
CA GLY A 169 -27.55 16.75 -3.54
C GLY A 169 -26.97 18.12 -3.19
N ARG A 170 -27.07 18.58 -1.94
CA ARG A 170 -26.46 19.86 -1.56
C ARG A 170 -24.94 19.84 -1.71
N GLU A 171 -24.37 21.02 -1.89
CA GLU A 171 -22.93 21.23 -2.00
C GLU A 171 -22.22 20.97 -0.66
N VAL A 172 -21.04 20.34 -0.73
CA VAL A 172 -20.14 20.14 0.41
C VAL A 172 -19.54 21.48 0.86
N THR A 173 -19.31 21.62 2.14
CA THR A 173 -18.68 22.80 2.75
C THR A 173 -17.62 22.39 3.78
N ALA A 174 -16.85 23.35 4.26
CA ALA A 174 -15.87 23.16 5.32
C ALA A 174 -16.49 22.58 6.61
N ASP A 175 -17.74 22.99 6.94
CA ASP A 175 -18.45 22.49 8.12
C ASP A 175 -18.74 20.99 8.05
N ASP A 176 -18.90 20.42 6.85
CA ASP A 176 -19.13 18.98 6.68
C ASP A 176 -17.88 18.18 7.07
N PHE A 177 -16.69 18.65 6.70
CA PHE A 177 -15.46 18.00 7.11
C PHE A 177 -15.22 18.13 8.63
N VAL A 178 -15.44 19.32 9.18
CA VAL A 178 -15.33 19.55 10.63
C VAL A 178 -16.23 18.57 11.39
N TRP A 179 -17.50 18.45 10.99
CA TRP A 179 -18.44 17.51 11.60
C TRP A 179 -17.97 16.05 11.43
N SER A 180 -17.51 15.66 10.24
CA SER A 180 -17.05 14.31 9.94
C SER A 180 -15.84 13.91 10.80
N LEU A 181 -14.88 14.81 10.99
CA LEU A 181 -13.71 14.57 11.84
C LEU A 181 -14.14 14.30 13.29
N TYR A 182 -14.97 15.17 13.88
CA TYR A 182 -15.45 14.96 15.24
C TYR A 182 -16.28 13.68 15.36
N ARG A 183 -17.09 13.37 14.37
CA ARG A 183 -17.85 12.12 14.34
C ARG A 183 -16.93 10.89 14.33
N CYS A 184 -15.83 10.92 13.56
CA CYS A 184 -14.82 9.86 13.59
C CYS A 184 -14.12 9.74 14.94
N GLN A 185 -13.88 10.83 15.65
CA GLN A 185 -13.30 10.80 17.00
C GLN A 185 -14.27 10.23 18.06
N GLU A 186 -15.56 10.39 17.86
CA GLU A 186 -16.59 9.88 18.77
C GLU A 186 -16.96 8.41 18.54
N TYR A 187 -16.74 7.87 17.33
CA TYR A 187 -17.16 6.51 16.98
C TYR A 187 -16.15 5.45 17.44
N PRO A 188 -16.52 4.54 18.39
CA PRO A 188 -15.56 3.62 19.03
C PRO A 188 -14.84 2.65 18.09
N LYS A 189 -15.33 2.44 16.87
CA LYS A 189 -14.70 1.56 15.87
C LYS A 189 -14.03 2.34 14.73
N SER A 190 -13.88 3.65 14.90
CA SER A 190 -13.07 4.49 14.01
C SER A 190 -11.58 4.34 14.33
N GLU A 191 -10.72 4.46 13.32
CA GLU A 191 -9.28 4.57 13.54
C GLU A 191 -8.89 5.89 14.24
N PHE A 192 -9.76 6.89 14.21
CA PHE A 192 -9.59 8.20 14.87
C PHE A 192 -10.28 8.26 16.23
N TYR A 193 -10.80 7.14 16.74
CA TYR A 193 -11.53 7.15 18.00
C TYR A 193 -10.70 7.71 19.16
N MET A 194 -11.28 8.66 19.85
CA MET A 194 -10.75 9.24 21.07
C MET A 194 -11.71 8.94 22.22
N PRO A 195 -11.32 8.16 23.24
CA PRO A 195 -12.16 7.93 24.41
C PRO A 195 -12.63 9.24 25.06
N PRO A 196 -13.81 9.29 25.66
CA PRO A 196 -14.35 10.51 26.26
C PRO A 196 -13.47 11.15 27.34
N GLU A 197 -12.59 10.35 27.97
CA GLU A 197 -11.60 10.77 28.96
C GLU A 197 -10.32 11.34 28.35
N THR A 198 -10.19 11.34 27.01
CA THR A 198 -9.00 11.88 26.34
C THR A 198 -8.87 13.38 26.65
N PRO A 199 -7.71 13.82 27.15
CA PRO A 199 -7.49 15.23 27.40
C PRO A 199 -7.64 16.08 26.15
N GLU A 200 -8.24 17.27 26.29
CA GLU A 200 -8.49 18.21 25.18
C GLU A 200 -7.27 18.50 24.33
N ASN A 201 -6.09 18.64 24.97
CA ASN A 201 -4.83 18.88 24.27
C ASN A 201 -4.26 17.67 23.52
N GLN A 202 -4.91 16.53 23.55
CA GLN A 202 -4.56 15.33 22.77
C GLN A 202 -5.52 15.10 21.60
N LEU A 203 -6.58 15.89 21.48
CA LEU A 203 -7.52 15.80 20.37
C LEU A 203 -6.98 16.47 19.11
N VAL A 204 -7.41 15.99 17.97
CA VAL A 204 -7.29 16.69 16.69
C VAL A 204 -8.46 17.65 16.58
N HIS A 205 -8.20 18.92 16.37
CA HIS A 205 -9.22 19.94 16.24
C HIS A 205 -9.38 20.38 14.80
N ALA A 206 -10.61 20.55 14.33
CA ALA A 206 -10.89 21.15 13.04
C ALA A 206 -11.80 22.38 13.21
N THR A 207 -11.55 23.40 12.41
CA THR A 207 -12.33 24.64 12.40
C THR A 207 -12.57 25.08 10.95
N ALA A 208 -13.82 25.34 10.60
CA ALA A 208 -14.14 26.03 9.36
C ALA A 208 -13.80 27.51 9.49
N LEU A 209 -12.76 27.96 8.80
CA LEU A 209 -12.35 29.37 8.78
C LEU A 209 -13.30 30.22 7.91
N ASP A 210 -13.82 29.61 6.86
CA ASP A 210 -14.88 30.13 6.00
C ASP A 210 -15.63 28.93 5.36
N LYS A 211 -16.58 29.19 4.47
CA LYS A 211 -17.37 28.13 3.79
C LYS A 211 -16.51 27.05 3.10
N TRP A 212 -15.30 27.39 2.69
CA TRP A 212 -14.45 26.56 1.83
C TRP A 212 -13.08 26.24 2.44
N THR A 213 -12.78 26.74 3.63
CA THR A 213 -11.46 26.57 4.25
C THR A 213 -11.58 25.88 5.59
N VAL A 214 -10.87 24.77 5.74
CA VAL A 214 -10.75 24.04 7.01
C VAL A 214 -9.32 24.18 7.52
N GLU A 215 -9.18 24.58 8.80
CA GLU A 215 -7.93 24.45 9.55
C GLU A 215 -8.05 23.20 10.44
N VAL A 216 -7.03 22.35 10.43
CA VAL A 216 -6.88 21.20 11.33
C VAL A 216 -5.65 21.43 12.21
N LYS A 217 -5.84 21.36 13.53
CA LYS A 217 -4.76 21.46 14.52
C LYS A 217 -4.47 20.10 15.10
N LEU A 218 -3.21 19.68 15.01
CA LEU A 218 -2.72 18.43 15.56
C LEU A 218 -2.23 18.65 17.02
N PRO A 219 -2.38 17.66 17.90
CA PRO A 219 -1.95 17.77 19.31
C PRO A 219 -0.42 17.85 19.47
N SER A 220 0.33 17.33 18.50
CA SER A 220 1.80 17.34 18.46
C SER A 220 2.30 17.47 17.01
N PRO A 221 3.56 17.85 16.79
CA PRO A 221 4.17 17.83 15.46
C PRO A 221 4.02 16.46 14.82
N ASP A 222 3.45 16.40 13.60
CA ASP A 222 3.29 15.16 12.84
C ASP A 222 3.15 15.44 11.34
N PRO A 223 4.24 15.36 10.56
CA PRO A 223 4.23 15.62 9.12
C PRO A 223 3.51 14.51 8.33
N PHE A 224 3.28 13.35 8.94
CA PHE A 224 2.63 12.20 8.29
C PHE A 224 1.10 12.24 8.44
N ARG A 225 0.59 13.07 9.33
CA ARG A 225 -0.85 13.12 9.65
C ARG A 225 -1.70 13.62 8.48
N VAL A 226 -1.12 14.37 7.55
CA VAL A 226 -1.82 14.85 6.36
C VAL A 226 -2.38 13.70 5.52
N GLU A 227 -1.62 12.61 5.38
CA GLU A 227 -2.08 11.43 4.64
C GLU A 227 -3.35 10.86 5.26
N THR A 228 -3.33 10.61 6.56
CA THR A 228 -4.44 9.94 7.23
C THR A 228 -5.66 10.83 7.42
N VAL A 229 -5.46 12.08 7.83
CA VAL A 229 -6.55 13.07 7.94
C VAL A 229 -7.18 13.33 6.56
N GLY A 230 -6.35 13.47 5.53
CA GLY A 230 -6.83 13.78 4.18
C GLY A 230 -7.51 12.60 3.47
N LYS A 231 -7.01 11.37 3.66
CA LYS A 231 -7.53 10.19 2.96
C LYS A 231 -8.65 9.45 3.71
N ASN A 232 -8.49 9.31 5.02
CA ASN A 232 -9.31 8.35 5.78
C ASN A 232 -10.53 8.99 6.45
N ILE A 233 -10.53 10.31 6.70
CA ILE A 233 -11.73 11.02 7.14
C ILE A 233 -12.56 11.35 5.91
N VAL A 234 -13.70 10.66 5.77
CA VAL A 234 -14.61 10.84 4.64
C VAL A 234 -15.72 11.84 4.95
N LEU A 235 -16.23 12.50 3.92
CA LEU A 235 -17.30 13.50 4.04
C LEU A 235 -18.64 12.82 4.30
N ILE A 236 -19.24 13.09 5.44
CA ILE A 236 -20.51 12.53 5.90
C ILE A 236 -21.49 13.68 6.11
N PRO A 237 -22.70 13.65 5.50
CA PRO A 237 -23.68 14.71 5.70
C PRO A 237 -24.35 14.57 7.07
N ARG A 238 -24.23 15.62 7.88
CA ARG A 238 -24.71 15.67 9.25
C ARG A 238 -26.22 15.40 9.36
N GLU A 239 -27.01 15.97 8.47
CA GLU A 239 -28.45 15.84 8.46
C GLU A 239 -28.93 14.40 8.21
N MET A 240 -28.15 13.58 7.51
CA MET A 240 -28.47 12.16 7.35
C MET A 240 -28.38 11.45 8.70
N PHE A 241 -27.33 11.71 9.47
CA PHE A 241 -27.17 11.15 10.80
C PHE A 241 -28.24 11.66 11.78
N GLU A 242 -28.55 12.97 11.76
CA GLU A 242 -29.56 13.58 12.62
C GLU A 242 -30.98 13.03 12.37
N GLU A 243 -31.30 12.71 11.11
CA GLU A 243 -32.60 12.15 10.76
C GLU A 243 -32.70 10.64 11.01
N LYS A 244 -31.64 9.88 10.63
CA LYS A 244 -31.68 8.40 10.64
C LYS A 244 -31.05 7.78 11.90
N GLY A 245 -30.22 8.51 12.63
CA GLY A 245 -29.56 8.07 13.86
C GLY A 245 -28.42 7.06 13.67
N SER A 246 -28.29 6.43 12.50
CA SER A 246 -27.28 5.42 12.20
C SER A 246 -27.06 5.25 10.69
N PHE A 247 -25.85 4.82 10.32
CA PHE A 247 -25.49 4.39 8.97
C PHE A 247 -25.43 2.86 8.81
N GLU A 248 -25.82 2.07 9.80
CA GLU A 248 -25.82 0.61 9.72
C GLU A 248 -26.75 0.06 8.60
N ASP A 249 -27.86 0.74 8.34
CA ASP A 249 -28.69 0.45 7.16
C ASP A 249 -28.07 1.08 5.91
N TRP A 250 -27.66 0.27 4.95
CA TRP A 250 -27.10 0.72 3.68
C TRP A 250 -27.98 1.74 2.92
N ARG A 251 -29.28 1.75 3.19
CA ARG A 251 -30.22 2.72 2.62
C ARG A 251 -29.97 4.14 3.11
N ASN A 252 -29.26 4.31 4.22
CA ASN A 252 -28.86 5.60 4.77
C ASN A 252 -27.51 6.09 4.21
N GLU A 253 -26.87 5.31 3.31
CA GLU A 253 -25.66 5.75 2.62
C GLU A 253 -25.94 7.04 1.83
N CYS A 254 -25.08 8.05 2.00
CA CYS A 254 -25.14 9.32 1.28
C CYS A 254 -23.78 10.03 1.35
N GLY A 255 -22.89 9.73 0.41
CA GLY A 255 -21.56 10.33 0.33
C GLY A 255 -21.40 11.28 -0.85
N THR A 256 -20.15 11.52 -1.25
CA THR A 256 -19.77 12.35 -2.39
C THR A 256 -19.21 11.54 -3.54
N GLY A 257 -19.03 10.22 -3.34
CA GLY A 257 -18.30 9.34 -4.22
C GLY A 257 -18.97 9.03 -5.57
N PRO A 258 -18.24 8.33 -6.44
CA PRO A 258 -18.69 8.02 -7.80
C PRO A 258 -19.88 7.06 -7.89
N PHE A 259 -20.17 6.33 -6.81
CA PHE A 259 -21.23 5.33 -6.79
C PHE A 259 -22.15 5.48 -5.57
N THR A 260 -23.39 4.99 -5.71
CA THR A 260 -24.37 4.85 -4.63
C THR A 260 -24.76 3.39 -4.48
N ILE A 261 -25.09 2.95 -3.24
CA ILE A 261 -25.59 1.59 -3.01
C ILE A 261 -27.06 1.54 -3.47
N THR A 262 -27.36 0.60 -4.37
CA THR A 262 -28.71 0.39 -4.90
C THR A 262 -29.33 -0.93 -4.43
N ASP A 263 -28.52 -1.91 -4.03
CA ASP A 263 -28.96 -3.16 -3.45
C ASP A 263 -27.89 -3.78 -2.55
N ALA A 264 -28.31 -4.45 -1.47
CA ALA A 264 -27.43 -5.25 -0.63
C ALA A 264 -28.18 -6.47 -0.09
N VAL A 265 -27.67 -7.65 -0.41
CA VAL A 265 -28.19 -8.94 0.04
C VAL A 265 -27.24 -9.53 1.08
N THR A 266 -27.70 -9.55 2.34
CA THR A 266 -26.91 -10.02 3.48
C THR A 266 -26.21 -11.35 3.19
N GLY A 267 -24.92 -11.43 3.44
CA GLY A 267 -24.09 -12.63 3.22
C GLY A 267 -23.86 -13.01 1.76
N THR A 268 -24.24 -12.19 0.78
CA THR A 268 -24.18 -12.53 -0.64
C THR A 268 -23.53 -11.46 -1.52
N SER A 269 -24.08 -10.22 -1.55
CA SER A 269 -23.65 -9.20 -2.52
C SER A 269 -24.04 -7.79 -2.14
N ILE A 270 -23.31 -6.83 -2.70
CA ILE A 270 -23.67 -5.40 -2.73
C ILE A 270 -23.61 -4.95 -4.19
N THR A 271 -24.62 -4.20 -4.62
CA THR A 271 -24.65 -3.55 -5.94
C THR A 271 -24.56 -2.04 -5.76
N TYR A 272 -23.64 -1.45 -6.50
CA TYR A 272 -23.45 0.00 -6.56
C TYR A 272 -23.75 0.45 -7.99
N SER A 273 -24.48 1.58 -8.13
CA SER A 273 -24.73 2.21 -9.41
C SER A 273 -24.03 3.56 -9.48
N ARG A 274 -23.63 3.96 -10.69
CA ARG A 274 -22.98 5.23 -10.97
C ARG A 274 -23.80 6.40 -10.45
N SER A 275 -23.16 7.30 -9.69
CA SER A 275 -23.78 8.55 -9.24
C SER A 275 -23.93 9.52 -10.43
N SER A 276 -25.17 9.98 -10.67
CA SER A 276 -25.47 10.87 -11.81
C SER A 276 -24.91 12.28 -11.65
N ASN A 277 -24.58 12.70 -10.43
CA ASN A 277 -24.06 14.03 -10.12
C ASN A 277 -22.58 14.03 -9.68
N TYR A 278 -21.84 12.93 -9.94
CA TYR A 278 -20.44 12.87 -9.59
C TYR A 278 -19.63 13.96 -10.34
N TRP A 279 -18.72 14.59 -9.63
CA TRP A 279 -18.08 15.84 -10.04
C TRP A 279 -16.74 15.64 -10.78
N MET A 280 -16.02 14.56 -10.51
CA MET A 280 -14.64 14.35 -10.95
C MET A 280 -14.56 14.01 -12.44
N THR A 281 -13.54 14.57 -13.12
CA THR A 281 -13.14 14.17 -14.46
C THR A 281 -11.98 13.18 -14.41
N ASP A 282 -11.76 12.44 -15.49
CA ASP A 282 -10.66 11.49 -15.61
C ASP A 282 -9.31 12.24 -15.62
N PRO A 283 -8.34 11.89 -14.77
CA PRO A 283 -7.02 12.50 -14.81
C PRO A 283 -6.26 12.27 -16.12
N PHE A 284 -6.54 11.17 -16.83
CA PHE A 284 -5.92 10.87 -18.13
C PHE A 284 -6.69 11.49 -19.30
N HIS A 285 -8.02 11.64 -19.17
CA HIS A 285 -8.94 12.19 -20.17
C HIS A 285 -9.80 13.28 -19.53
N PRO A 286 -9.27 14.50 -19.30
CA PRO A 286 -9.98 15.56 -18.55
C PRO A 286 -11.31 16.00 -19.13
N GLU A 287 -11.55 15.72 -20.41
CA GLU A 287 -12.83 15.96 -21.11
C GLU A 287 -13.92 14.98 -20.69
N ASN A 288 -13.56 13.84 -20.11
CA ASN A 288 -14.49 12.78 -19.68
C ASN A 288 -14.81 12.88 -18.20
N ARG A 289 -16.07 12.65 -17.83
CA ARG A 289 -16.53 12.59 -16.45
C ARG A 289 -16.48 11.15 -15.94
N LEU A 290 -15.95 10.94 -14.74
CA LEU A 290 -15.95 9.64 -14.07
C LEU A 290 -17.30 9.35 -13.37
N PRO A 291 -17.57 8.08 -13.02
CA PRO A 291 -16.92 6.86 -13.50
C PRO A 291 -17.42 6.45 -14.89
N TYR A 292 -16.65 5.64 -15.60
CA TYR A 292 -17.09 5.11 -16.92
C TYR A 292 -18.11 3.98 -16.77
N VAL A 293 -17.89 3.08 -15.81
CA VAL A 293 -18.75 1.91 -15.60
C VAL A 293 -20.11 2.30 -14.97
N ASP A 294 -21.15 1.58 -15.31
CA ASP A 294 -22.50 1.83 -14.79
C ASP A 294 -22.71 1.26 -13.40
N GLU A 295 -22.11 0.07 -13.13
CA GLU A 295 -22.33 -0.66 -11.88
C GLU A 295 -21.07 -1.36 -11.41
N ILE A 296 -20.99 -1.54 -10.08
CA ILE A 296 -20.10 -2.51 -9.43
C ILE A 296 -20.97 -3.56 -8.74
N LYS A 297 -20.69 -4.84 -8.99
CA LYS A 297 -21.32 -5.96 -8.29
C LYS A 297 -20.28 -6.67 -7.43
N LEU A 298 -20.28 -6.35 -6.16
CA LEU A 298 -19.45 -6.99 -5.15
C LEU A 298 -20.12 -8.29 -4.71
N GLN A 299 -19.46 -9.43 -4.90
CA GLN A 299 -19.96 -10.75 -4.55
C GLN A 299 -19.11 -11.37 -3.44
N LEU A 300 -19.76 -11.99 -2.47
CA LEU A 300 -19.06 -12.71 -1.39
C LEU A 300 -18.75 -14.13 -1.84
N ILE A 301 -17.49 -14.39 -2.16
CA ILE A 301 -17.01 -15.72 -2.57
C ILE A 301 -15.85 -16.12 -1.65
N ARG A 302 -16.15 -16.93 -0.63
CA ARG A 302 -15.19 -17.32 0.42
C ARG A 302 -14.11 -18.26 -0.07
N ASP A 303 -14.52 -19.25 -0.87
CA ASP A 303 -13.63 -20.30 -1.35
C ASP A 303 -12.65 -19.77 -2.40
N PRO A 304 -11.31 -19.88 -2.18
CA PRO A 304 -10.30 -19.36 -3.11
C PRO A 304 -10.37 -20.03 -4.50
N ALA A 305 -10.65 -21.34 -4.57
CA ALA A 305 -10.72 -22.04 -5.84
C ALA A 305 -11.93 -21.57 -6.66
N THR A 306 -13.04 -21.25 -5.99
CA THR A 306 -14.23 -20.67 -6.63
C THR A 306 -13.95 -19.26 -7.16
N ARG A 307 -13.20 -18.41 -6.43
CA ARG A 307 -12.77 -17.10 -6.94
C ARG A 307 -11.88 -17.22 -8.18
N LEU A 308 -10.92 -18.14 -8.12
CA LEU A 308 -10.03 -18.42 -9.26
C LEU A 308 -10.81 -18.91 -10.49
N ALA A 309 -11.77 -19.82 -10.29
CA ALA A 309 -12.65 -20.30 -11.36
C ALA A 309 -13.54 -19.17 -11.92
N ALA A 310 -14.00 -18.24 -11.07
CA ALA A 310 -14.77 -17.07 -11.50
C ALA A 310 -13.94 -16.13 -12.38
N LEU A 311 -12.68 -15.89 -12.05
CA LEU A 311 -11.75 -15.12 -12.90
C LEU A 311 -11.53 -15.83 -14.25
N ARG A 312 -11.15 -17.13 -14.23
CA ARG A 312 -10.88 -17.93 -15.43
C ARG A 312 -12.05 -18.00 -16.42
N THR A 313 -13.27 -17.88 -15.91
CA THR A 313 -14.49 -17.92 -16.73
C THR A 313 -15.07 -16.54 -17.03
N GLY A 314 -14.35 -15.46 -16.72
CA GLY A 314 -14.78 -14.09 -16.94
C GLY A 314 -16.02 -13.67 -16.14
N LYS A 315 -16.32 -14.34 -15.02
CA LYS A 315 -17.43 -13.96 -14.12
C LYS A 315 -17.06 -12.84 -13.15
N ILE A 316 -15.78 -12.62 -12.94
CA ILE A 316 -15.23 -11.45 -12.25
C ILE A 316 -14.14 -10.82 -13.11
N GLU A 317 -13.99 -9.52 -13.00
CA GLU A 317 -13.07 -8.73 -13.82
C GLU A 317 -11.66 -8.70 -13.26
N VAL A 318 -11.50 -8.67 -11.94
CA VAL A 318 -10.21 -8.54 -11.25
C VAL A 318 -10.14 -9.49 -10.07
N LEU A 319 -8.97 -10.11 -9.86
CA LEU A 319 -8.67 -10.88 -8.65
C LEU A 319 -7.27 -10.52 -8.15
N MET A 320 -7.20 -10.05 -6.90
CA MET A 320 -5.98 -9.63 -6.24
C MET A 320 -5.48 -10.68 -5.25
N GLY A 321 -4.19 -10.62 -4.88
CA GLY A 321 -3.60 -11.47 -3.84
C GLY A 321 -3.36 -12.92 -4.25
N ILE A 322 -3.30 -13.20 -5.56
CA ILE A 322 -3.06 -14.54 -6.12
C ILE A 322 -1.65 -15.02 -5.75
N THR A 323 -1.54 -16.29 -5.34
CA THR A 323 -0.26 -16.93 -5.03
C THR A 323 0.54 -17.23 -6.28
N LEU A 324 1.84 -17.52 -6.15
CA LEU A 324 2.68 -17.95 -7.28
C LEU A 324 2.12 -19.24 -7.93
N GLU A 325 1.72 -20.22 -7.11
CA GLU A 325 1.17 -21.50 -7.60
C GLU A 325 -0.08 -21.29 -8.48
N ASP A 326 -1.01 -20.44 -8.01
CA ASP A 326 -2.21 -20.10 -8.77
C ASP A 326 -1.88 -19.27 -10.02
N ALA A 327 -0.88 -18.39 -9.94
CA ALA A 327 -0.42 -17.59 -11.08
C ALA A 327 0.21 -18.46 -12.17
N GLU A 328 1.07 -19.44 -11.80
CA GLU A 328 1.64 -20.41 -12.73
C GLU A 328 0.54 -21.20 -13.48
N MET A 329 -0.53 -21.55 -12.79
CA MET A 329 -1.69 -22.21 -13.39
C MET A 329 -2.44 -21.27 -14.36
N LEU A 330 -2.64 -20.00 -13.98
CA LEU A 330 -3.31 -19.00 -14.83
C LEU A 330 -2.50 -18.70 -16.11
N TRP A 331 -1.18 -18.53 -16.01
CA TRP A 331 -0.33 -18.31 -17.19
C TRP A 331 -0.42 -19.44 -18.22
N GLN A 332 -0.65 -20.68 -17.76
CA GLN A 332 -0.82 -21.85 -18.64
C GLN A 332 -2.23 -21.98 -19.19
N SER A 333 -3.25 -21.70 -18.36
CA SER A 333 -4.66 -21.99 -18.72
C SER A 333 -5.40 -20.79 -19.31
N ASN A 334 -4.96 -19.57 -19.01
CA ASN A 334 -5.59 -18.30 -19.40
C ASN A 334 -4.52 -17.26 -19.72
N PRO A 335 -3.66 -17.50 -20.74
CA PRO A 335 -2.54 -16.61 -21.09
C PRO A 335 -2.98 -15.24 -21.58
N GLU A 336 -4.26 -15.06 -21.91
CA GLU A 336 -4.87 -13.79 -22.31
C GLU A 336 -5.06 -12.81 -21.13
N LEU A 337 -5.08 -13.31 -19.88
CA LEU A 337 -5.25 -12.44 -18.72
C LEU A 337 -4.05 -11.50 -18.54
N ASN A 338 -4.34 -10.23 -18.29
CA ASN A 338 -3.33 -9.30 -17.82
C ASN A 338 -2.95 -9.60 -16.37
N TYR A 339 -1.72 -9.30 -16.00
CA TYR A 339 -1.29 -9.44 -14.61
C TYR A 339 -0.22 -8.44 -14.20
N LYS A 340 -0.10 -8.22 -12.89
CA LYS A 340 0.96 -7.47 -12.24
C LYS A 340 1.47 -8.27 -11.05
N GLN A 341 2.79 -8.43 -10.98
CA GLN A 341 3.45 -8.89 -9.76
C GLN A 341 3.65 -7.70 -8.83
N LEU A 342 3.37 -7.90 -7.55
CA LEU A 342 3.44 -6.87 -6.54
C LEU A 342 4.35 -7.31 -5.39
N PRO A 343 5.17 -6.40 -4.84
CA PRO A 343 5.96 -6.70 -3.66
C PRO A 343 5.05 -7.00 -2.47
N PRO A 344 5.60 -7.67 -1.43
CA PRO A 344 4.87 -7.85 -0.18
C PRO A 344 4.45 -6.50 0.38
N SER A 345 3.25 -6.44 0.92
CA SER A 345 2.68 -5.21 1.47
C SER A 345 2.41 -5.28 2.98
N GLY A 346 2.80 -6.36 3.62
CA GLY A 346 2.67 -6.58 5.06
C GLY A 346 3.83 -7.39 5.61
N SER A 347 3.95 -7.44 6.94
CA SER A 347 5.00 -8.20 7.60
C SER A 347 4.56 -9.62 7.95
N ARG A 348 5.52 -10.54 7.88
CA ARG A 348 5.42 -11.88 8.45
C ARG A 348 6.43 -11.98 9.59
N CYS A 349 6.00 -11.63 10.79
CA CYS A 349 6.90 -11.53 11.94
C CYS A 349 6.66 -12.64 12.95
N VAL A 350 7.70 -12.95 13.70
CA VAL A 350 7.56 -13.49 15.05
C VAL A 350 7.88 -12.35 16.02
N TYR A 351 6.94 -12.01 16.86
CA TYR A 351 7.11 -11.05 17.94
C TYR A 351 7.92 -11.69 19.05
N LEU A 352 9.07 -11.10 19.35
CA LEU A 352 9.94 -11.54 20.44
C LEU A 352 9.59 -10.72 21.69
N ASN A 353 9.24 -11.37 22.80
CA ASN A 353 8.87 -10.65 24.02
C ASN A 353 10.11 -10.01 24.65
N CYS A 354 10.36 -8.74 24.36
CA CYS A 354 11.52 -7.99 24.82
C CYS A 354 11.48 -7.65 26.33
N GLY A 355 10.33 -7.83 26.98
CA GLY A 355 10.15 -7.63 28.42
C GLY A 355 10.54 -8.85 29.27
N THR A 356 10.80 -10.02 28.65
CA THR A 356 11.08 -11.27 29.36
C THR A 356 12.29 -12.01 28.78
N GLU A 357 12.95 -12.83 29.63
CA GLU A 357 13.95 -13.78 29.17
C GLU A 357 13.32 -14.82 28.20
N PRO A 358 14.03 -15.26 27.15
CA PRO A 358 15.42 -14.91 26.84
C PRO A 358 15.54 -13.69 25.92
N PHE A 359 14.46 -13.15 25.35
CA PHE A 359 14.47 -12.11 24.33
C PHE A 359 14.62 -10.68 24.86
N GLN A 360 14.74 -10.51 26.18
CA GLN A 360 15.21 -9.26 26.75
C GLN A 360 16.65 -8.95 26.30
N ASP A 361 17.50 -9.98 26.14
CA ASP A 361 18.87 -9.82 25.62
C ASP A 361 18.87 -9.70 24.10
N ILE A 362 19.51 -8.62 23.59
CA ILE A 362 19.68 -8.38 22.16
C ILE A 362 20.39 -9.54 21.45
N LYS A 363 21.37 -10.18 22.09
CA LYS A 363 22.12 -11.28 21.50
C LYS A 363 21.24 -12.48 21.21
N MET A 364 20.25 -12.75 22.06
CA MET A 364 19.26 -13.80 21.80
C MET A 364 18.37 -13.46 20.62
N ARG A 365 17.94 -12.19 20.48
CA ARG A 365 17.17 -11.75 19.34
C ARG A 365 17.98 -11.83 18.05
N GLN A 366 19.23 -11.42 18.06
CA GLN A 366 20.14 -11.53 16.90
C GLN A 366 20.49 -12.98 16.55
N ALA A 367 20.63 -13.87 17.55
CA ALA A 367 20.93 -15.28 17.31
C ALA A 367 19.85 -15.98 16.48
N VAL A 368 18.58 -15.71 16.69
CA VAL A 368 17.48 -16.33 15.92
C VAL A 368 17.45 -15.86 14.45
N PHE A 369 17.90 -14.63 14.16
CA PHE A 369 18.10 -14.17 12.79
C PHE A 369 19.25 -14.92 12.12
N MET A 370 20.43 -14.89 12.72
CA MET A 370 21.65 -15.50 12.14
C MET A 370 21.57 -17.03 12.04
N ALA A 371 20.68 -17.67 12.81
CA ALA A 371 20.38 -19.08 12.69
C ALA A 371 19.56 -19.44 11.44
N THR A 372 18.99 -18.47 10.74
CA THR A 372 18.01 -18.68 9.65
C THR A 372 18.64 -18.43 8.30
N ASP A 373 18.60 -19.45 7.42
CA ASP A 373 19.00 -19.32 6.01
C ASP A 373 17.86 -18.73 5.19
N PHE A 374 17.77 -17.39 5.18
CA PHE A 374 16.73 -16.66 4.47
C PHE A 374 16.78 -16.88 2.96
N ASP A 375 18.00 -16.97 2.38
CA ASP A 375 18.19 -17.21 0.94
C ASP A 375 17.70 -18.61 0.54
N ALA A 376 18.01 -19.62 1.37
CA ALA A 376 17.47 -20.96 1.14
C ALA A 376 15.93 -20.98 1.23
N ILE A 377 15.33 -20.27 2.19
CA ILE A 377 13.87 -20.17 2.30
C ILE A 377 13.28 -19.50 1.05
N VAL A 378 13.82 -18.37 0.60
CA VAL A 378 13.38 -17.68 -0.63
C VAL A 378 13.48 -18.61 -1.83
N LYS A 379 14.59 -19.31 -1.98
CA LYS A 379 14.84 -20.18 -3.12
C LYS A 379 13.99 -21.44 -3.11
N GLU A 380 14.00 -22.19 -2.00
CA GLU A 380 13.40 -23.52 -1.95
C GLU A 380 11.89 -23.49 -1.64
N MET A 381 11.44 -22.56 -0.76
CA MET A 381 10.02 -22.46 -0.41
C MET A 381 9.25 -21.59 -1.40
N TYR A 382 9.86 -20.52 -1.92
CA TYR A 382 9.19 -19.54 -2.78
C TYR A 382 9.75 -19.46 -4.21
N LYS A 383 10.62 -20.40 -4.62
CA LYS A 383 11.19 -20.45 -5.99
C LYS A 383 11.87 -19.12 -6.41
N GLY A 384 12.43 -18.37 -5.48
CA GLY A 384 13.00 -17.05 -5.71
C GLY A 384 11.96 -15.91 -5.81
N GLN A 385 10.68 -16.18 -5.57
CA GLN A 385 9.59 -15.22 -5.69
C GLN A 385 9.13 -14.71 -4.32
N ALA A 386 10.06 -14.26 -3.50
CA ALA A 386 9.82 -13.68 -2.19
C ALA A 386 10.85 -12.61 -1.88
N GLU A 387 10.52 -11.73 -0.95
CA GLU A 387 11.42 -10.72 -0.40
C GLU A 387 11.78 -11.08 1.04
N ILE A 388 13.05 -10.92 1.40
CA ILE A 388 13.49 -10.95 2.80
C ILE A 388 13.13 -9.60 3.40
N LEU A 389 12.26 -9.60 4.40
CA LEU A 389 11.71 -8.36 4.95
C LEU A 389 12.65 -7.72 5.98
N THR A 390 12.82 -6.42 5.90
CA THR A 390 13.51 -5.57 6.89
C THR A 390 12.46 -4.72 7.64
N TRP A 391 11.52 -5.39 8.31
CA TRP A 391 10.43 -4.73 9.01
C TRP A 391 10.91 -3.66 10.02
N PRO A 392 10.26 -2.49 10.09
CA PRO A 392 9.00 -2.11 9.42
C PRO A 392 9.17 -1.52 8.02
N PHE A 393 10.38 -1.43 7.50
CA PHE A 393 10.72 -0.78 6.24
C PHE A 393 10.95 -1.84 5.16
N ILE A 394 9.90 -2.15 4.40
CA ILE A 394 9.91 -3.08 3.28
C ILE A 394 10.02 -2.33 1.95
N SER A 395 10.41 -2.99 0.88
CA SER A 395 10.66 -2.33 -0.42
C SER A 395 9.48 -1.52 -0.97
N SER A 396 8.25 -1.91 -0.61
CA SER A 396 7.03 -1.22 -1.07
C SER A 396 6.81 0.19 -0.47
N VAL A 397 7.62 0.60 0.53
CA VAL A 397 7.52 1.96 1.11
C VAL A 397 8.33 3.01 0.36
N GLY A 398 9.14 2.58 -0.61
CA GLY A 398 9.95 3.47 -1.45
C GLY A 398 11.41 3.65 -0.99
N PRO A 399 12.29 4.05 -1.90
CA PRO A 399 13.74 4.12 -1.66
C PRO A 399 14.15 5.23 -0.69
N GLU A 400 13.27 6.21 -0.44
CA GLU A 400 13.54 7.34 0.46
C GLU A 400 13.69 6.88 1.91
N ILE A 401 13.04 5.77 2.29
CA ILE A 401 13.02 5.24 3.65
C ILE A 401 13.61 3.83 3.71
N TYR A 402 13.35 3.01 2.70
CA TYR A 402 13.84 1.64 2.62
C TYR A 402 15.36 1.57 2.39
N THR A 403 16.04 0.64 3.07
CA THR A 403 17.43 0.29 2.81
C THR A 403 17.49 -1.18 2.38
N PRO A 404 17.94 -1.50 1.16
CA PRO A 404 18.22 -2.87 0.74
C PRO A 404 19.18 -3.58 1.71
N ILE A 405 19.04 -4.90 1.88
CA ILE A 405 19.85 -5.67 2.84
C ILE A 405 21.35 -5.53 2.51
N GLU A 406 21.73 -5.53 1.24
CA GLU A 406 23.11 -5.35 0.78
C GLU A 406 23.70 -3.97 1.08
N GLU A 407 22.87 -2.98 1.39
CA GLU A 407 23.25 -1.62 1.77
C GLU A 407 23.19 -1.37 3.28
N LEU A 408 22.68 -2.32 4.07
CA LEU A 408 22.64 -2.20 5.52
C LEU A 408 24.05 -2.07 6.11
N PRO A 409 24.22 -1.36 7.25
CA PRO A 409 25.50 -1.23 7.93
C PRO A 409 26.14 -2.56 8.26
N THR A 410 27.45 -2.67 8.03
CA THR A 410 28.31 -3.81 8.44
C THR A 410 29.03 -3.54 9.75
N GLU A 411 28.94 -2.32 10.28
CA GLU A 411 29.49 -1.94 11.57
C GLU A 411 28.41 -2.10 12.64
N ILE A 412 28.80 -2.56 13.81
CA ILE A 412 27.91 -2.65 14.97
C ILE A 412 27.70 -1.23 15.50
N THR A 413 26.46 -0.77 15.53
CA THR A 413 26.09 0.59 15.96
C THR A 413 25.41 0.61 17.35
N VAL A 414 24.86 -0.53 17.76
CA VAL A 414 24.14 -0.68 19.04
C VAL A 414 25.09 -1.21 20.12
N ASP A 415 25.16 -0.50 21.25
CA ASP A 415 25.93 -0.97 22.41
C ASP A 415 25.35 -2.28 22.96
N GLY A 416 26.22 -3.24 23.22
CA GLY A 416 25.81 -4.58 23.64
C GLY A 416 25.37 -5.54 22.52
N SER A 417 25.27 -5.05 21.27
CA SER A 417 25.04 -5.89 20.10
C SER A 417 26.24 -6.83 19.83
N GLY A 418 25.94 -7.99 19.26
CA GLY A 418 26.95 -8.97 18.82
C GLY A 418 27.03 -9.13 17.32
N ALA A 419 26.12 -8.48 16.56
CA ALA A 419 26.01 -8.53 15.11
C ALA A 419 25.53 -7.19 14.56
N SER A 420 26.01 -6.77 13.38
CA SER A 420 25.52 -5.59 12.67
C SER A 420 24.14 -5.85 12.06
N ALA A 421 23.45 -4.79 11.63
CA ALA A 421 22.16 -4.90 10.96
C ALA A 421 22.22 -5.83 9.73
N ARG A 422 23.30 -5.77 8.96
CA ARG A 422 23.53 -6.64 7.78
C ARG A 422 23.80 -8.09 8.17
N ASP A 423 24.59 -8.33 9.23
CA ASP A 423 24.95 -9.69 9.67
C ASP A 423 23.72 -10.51 10.06
N LEU A 424 22.63 -9.86 10.53
CA LEU A 424 21.39 -10.54 10.90
C LEU A 424 20.80 -11.40 9.77
N PHE A 425 21.00 -10.98 8.53
CA PHE A 425 20.50 -11.67 7.34
C PHE A 425 21.52 -12.63 6.72
N SER A 426 22.69 -12.80 7.36
CA SER A 426 23.72 -13.75 6.96
C SER A 426 23.56 -15.04 7.75
N TYR A 427 23.38 -16.18 7.06
CA TYR A 427 23.26 -17.48 7.73
C TYR A 427 24.59 -17.88 8.37
N ASP A 428 24.67 -17.76 9.69
CA ASP A 428 25.83 -18.16 10.51
C ASP A 428 25.37 -18.80 11.83
N PRO A 429 25.01 -20.10 11.83
CA PRO A 429 24.55 -20.81 13.01
C PRO A 429 25.64 -20.97 14.08
N ASP A 430 26.94 -20.87 13.73
CA ASP A 430 28.03 -20.92 14.72
C ASP A 430 28.10 -19.61 15.50
N LYS A 431 28.00 -18.47 14.81
CA LYS A 431 27.87 -17.16 15.46
C LYS A 431 26.58 -17.08 16.30
N ALA A 432 25.47 -17.60 15.79
CA ALA A 432 24.21 -17.68 16.54
C ALA A 432 24.39 -18.43 17.87
N ARG A 433 25.05 -19.61 17.87
CA ARG A 433 25.36 -20.36 19.10
C ARG A 433 26.30 -19.60 20.03
N GLN A 434 27.27 -18.87 19.47
CA GLN A 434 28.14 -17.99 20.27
C GLN A 434 27.33 -16.91 20.99
N LEU A 435 26.43 -16.22 20.28
CA LEU A 435 25.57 -15.17 20.85
C LEU A 435 24.67 -15.73 21.94
N MET A 436 24.07 -16.92 21.75
CA MET A 436 23.32 -17.62 22.79
C MET A 436 24.16 -17.92 24.03
N ALA A 437 25.40 -18.38 23.84
CA ALA A 437 26.30 -18.67 24.96
C ALA A 437 26.68 -17.40 25.73
N GLU A 438 26.92 -16.29 25.05
CA GLU A 438 27.19 -14.98 25.64
C GLU A 438 25.98 -14.41 26.38
N ALA A 439 24.75 -14.71 25.92
CA ALA A 439 23.50 -14.40 26.60
C ALA A 439 23.15 -15.35 27.78
N GLY A 440 24.01 -16.34 28.05
CA GLY A 440 23.82 -17.25 29.18
C GLY A 440 23.19 -18.60 28.85
N TYR A 441 22.99 -18.94 27.59
CA TYR A 441 22.36 -20.19 27.13
C TYR A 441 23.29 -21.11 26.32
N PRO A 442 24.49 -21.49 26.83
CA PRO A 442 25.45 -22.29 26.06
C PRO A 442 24.99 -23.73 25.76
N ASN A 443 23.97 -24.21 26.45
CA ASN A 443 23.42 -25.57 26.28
C ASN A 443 22.03 -25.57 25.62
N GLY A 444 21.62 -24.45 25.03
CA GLY A 444 20.28 -24.28 24.51
C GLY A 444 19.22 -23.98 25.58
N LEU A 445 17.99 -23.84 25.13
CA LEU A 445 16.84 -23.55 26.01
C LEU A 445 15.54 -24.00 25.37
N LYS A 446 14.47 -24.03 26.18
CA LYS A 446 13.10 -24.25 25.71
C LYS A 446 12.30 -22.96 25.82
N ILE A 447 11.53 -22.66 24.76
CA ILE A 447 10.66 -21.48 24.70
C ILE A 447 9.24 -21.87 24.28
N SER A 448 8.27 -21.03 24.62
CA SER A 448 6.89 -21.10 24.11
C SER A 448 6.75 -20.20 22.90
N LEU A 449 6.12 -20.74 21.83
CA LEU A 449 5.83 -20.02 20.58
C LEU A 449 4.33 -20.09 20.27
N TYR A 450 3.62 -18.98 20.46
CA TYR A 450 2.20 -18.88 20.13
C TYR A 450 1.98 -18.71 18.62
N SER A 451 0.95 -19.33 18.08
CA SER A 451 0.65 -19.34 16.65
C SER A 451 -0.85 -19.40 16.38
N GLY A 452 -1.25 -18.93 15.20
CA GLY A 452 -2.61 -19.07 14.68
C GLY A 452 -2.81 -20.38 13.90
N PRO A 453 -4.05 -20.70 13.46
CA PRO A 453 -4.39 -21.95 12.78
C PRO A 453 -4.29 -21.85 11.25
N GLY A 454 -3.97 -20.71 10.66
CA GLY A 454 -3.98 -20.47 9.22
C GLY A 454 -2.89 -21.24 8.44
N LYS A 455 -3.08 -21.36 7.12
CA LYS A 455 -2.12 -22.03 6.21
C LYS A 455 -0.73 -21.41 6.29
N ASP A 456 -0.65 -20.08 6.33
CA ASP A 456 0.63 -19.37 6.47
C ASP A 456 1.40 -19.78 7.73
N TYR A 457 0.71 -19.93 8.86
CA TYR A 457 1.33 -20.36 10.10
C TYR A 457 1.82 -21.82 10.01
N SER A 458 0.98 -22.72 9.49
CA SER A 458 1.31 -24.15 9.37
C SER A 458 2.46 -24.43 8.39
N GLU A 459 2.71 -23.57 7.43
CA GLU A 459 3.83 -23.67 6.49
C GLU A 459 5.12 -23.05 7.05
N THR A 460 5.05 -21.90 7.77
CA THR A 460 6.23 -21.15 8.20
C THR A 460 6.76 -21.58 9.56
N ILE A 461 5.92 -21.97 10.52
CA ILE A 461 6.34 -22.35 11.86
C ILE A 461 7.31 -23.55 11.87
N PRO A 462 7.06 -24.64 11.12
CA PRO A 462 8.01 -25.77 11.07
C PRO A 462 9.40 -25.36 10.56
N VAL A 463 9.47 -24.43 9.62
CA VAL A 463 10.73 -23.92 9.07
C VAL A 463 11.48 -23.09 10.13
N ILE A 464 10.77 -22.17 10.80
CA ILE A 464 11.34 -21.34 11.88
C ILE A 464 11.86 -22.24 13.00
N THR A 465 11.06 -23.18 13.49
CA THR A 465 11.44 -24.06 14.61
C THR A 465 12.55 -25.02 14.25
N HIS A 466 12.69 -25.40 12.98
CA HIS A 466 13.84 -26.19 12.50
C HIS A 466 15.14 -25.40 12.64
N TYR A 467 15.23 -24.20 12.05
CA TYR A 467 16.44 -23.37 12.12
C TYR A 467 16.81 -23.00 13.58
N TRP A 468 15.83 -22.66 14.40
CA TRP A 468 16.07 -22.36 15.81
C TRP A 468 16.48 -23.61 16.61
N GLY A 469 15.95 -24.78 16.22
CA GLY A 469 16.35 -26.08 16.79
C GLY A 469 17.80 -26.42 16.53
N ASP A 470 18.34 -26.07 15.37
CA ASP A 470 19.74 -26.33 14.99
C ASP A 470 20.76 -25.58 15.85
N ILE A 471 20.35 -24.48 16.48
CA ILE A 471 21.18 -23.75 17.46
C ILE A 471 20.84 -24.09 18.90
N GLY A 472 19.91 -25.05 19.15
CA GLY A 472 19.54 -25.53 20.48
C GLY A 472 18.34 -24.85 21.12
N ILE A 473 17.49 -24.14 20.36
CA ILE A 473 16.23 -23.59 20.87
C ILE A 473 15.09 -24.58 20.58
N GLU A 474 14.57 -25.22 21.64
CA GLU A 474 13.39 -26.08 21.55
C GLU A 474 12.12 -25.22 21.67
N CYS A 475 11.33 -25.16 20.58
CA CYS A 475 10.08 -24.41 20.58
C CYS A 475 8.88 -25.31 20.94
N GLU A 476 8.15 -24.98 22.00
CA GLU A 476 6.84 -25.53 22.29
C GLU A 476 5.78 -24.65 21.60
N VAL A 477 5.16 -25.19 20.55
CA VAL A 477 4.22 -24.42 19.70
C VAL A 477 2.81 -24.59 20.24
N ASP A 478 2.19 -23.47 20.65
CA ASP A 478 0.80 -23.39 21.08
C ASP A 478 -0.06 -22.76 19.97
N VAL A 479 -0.87 -23.60 19.30
CA VAL A 479 -1.80 -23.14 18.25
C VAL A 479 -3.14 -22.77 18.88
N MET A 480 -3.56 -21.54 18.67
CA MET A 480 -4.80 -20.99 19.23
C MET A 480 -5.63 -20.26 18.16
N GLU A 481 -6.86 -19.97 18.50
CA GLU A 481 -7.76 -19.20 17.65
C GLU A 481 -7.23 -17.78 17.45
N GLU A 482 -7.43 -17.21 16.22
CA GLU A 482 -6.81 -15.95 15.79
C GLU A 482 -7.10 -14.77 16.73
N ALA A 483 -8.34 -14.62 17.19
CA ALA A 483 -8.71 -13.52 18.10
C ALA A 483 -8.04 -13.66 19.48
N VAL A 484 -7.81 -14.90 19.94
CA VAL A 484 -7.09 -15.17 21.20
C VAL A 484 -5.61 -14.82 21.04
N LEU A 485 -5.00 -15.23 19.92
CA LEU A 485 -3.61 -14.86 19.57
C LEU A 485 -3.44 -13.34 19.54
N TRP A 486 -4.34 -12.63 18.85
CA TRP A 486 -4.35 -11.17 18.82
C TRP A 486 -4.48 -10.55 20.22
N GLY A 487 -5.35 -11.08 21.07
CA GLY A 487 -5.45 -10.66 22.47
C GLY A 487 -4.14 -10.74 23.22
N HIS A 488 -3.41 -11.85 23.07
CA HIS A 488 -2.09 -12.03 23.69
C HIS A 488 -1.03 -11.10 23.13
N THR A 489 -1.00 -10.87 21.81
CA THR A 489 -0.01 -9.98 21.18
C THR A 489 -0.26 -8.51 21.53
N MET A 490 -1.52 -8.07 21.60
CA MET A 490 -1.88 -6.70 21.98
C MET A 490 -1.55 -6.38 23.44
N THR A 491 -1.60 -7.37 24.32
CA THR A 491 -1.33 -7.18 25.76
C THR A 491 0.05 -7.66 26.19
N VAL A 492 0.87 -8.15 25.25
CA VAL A 492 2.21 -8.73 25.49
C VAL A 492 2.17 -9.80 26.59
N THR A 493 1.14 -10.67 26.56
CA THR A 493 0.95 -11.73 27.57
C THR A 493 1.41 -13.11 27.09
N TYR A 494 2.01 -13.22 25.92
CA TYR A 494 2.70 -14.42 25.46
C TYR A 494 4.08 -14.54 26.14
N PRO A 495 4.54 -15.75 26.53
CA PRO A 495 5.73 -15.89 27.38
C PRO A 495 7.03 -15.47 26.70
N ASN A 496 7.30 -15.97 25.47
CA ASN A 496 8.58 -15.75 24.80
C ASN A 496 8.41 -15.23 23.38
N ALA A 497 7.63 -15.92 22.52
CA ALA A 497 7.45 -15.54 21.14
C ALA A 497 6.01 -15.77 20.66
N ALA A 498 5.56 -14.97 19.69
CA ALA A 498 4.26 -15.14 19.06
C ALA A 498 4.37 -14.90 17.54
N ARG A 499 3.97 -15.89 16.71
CA ARG A 499 3.91 -15.73 15.27
C ARG A 499 2.67 -14.93 14.92
N CYS A 500 2.87 -13.71 14.48
CA CYS A 500 1.82 -12.80 14.09
C CYS A 500 2.30 -11.99 12.88
N GLY A 501 1.53 -11.06 12.41
CA GLY A 501 1.93 -10.15 11.33
C GLY A 501 1.16 -8.84 11.41
N TRP A 502 1.80 -7.78 11.00
CA TRP A 502 1.13 -6.51 10.73
C TRP A 502 0.58 -6.55 9.31
N GLY A 503 -0.64 -6.05 9.15
CA GLY A 503 -1.15 -5.72 7.82
C GLY A 503 -0.37 -4.56 7.20
N ASN A 504 -0.80 -4.14 6.02
CA ASN A 504 -0.26 -2.97 5.35
C ASN A 504 -0.56 -1.71 6.17
N ALA A 505 0.44 -1.17 6.82
CA ALA A 505 0.32 0.09 7.52
C ALA A 505 1.32 1.09 6.94
N PRO A 506 0.97 2.39 6.87
CA PRO A 506 1.95 3.42 6.58
C PRO A 506 3.17 3.28 7.51
N PRO A 507 4.41 3.41 7.00
CA PRO A 507 5.62 3.16 7.81
C PRO A 507 5.67 3.96 9.12
N ALA A 508 5.16 5.20 9.10
CA ALA A 508 5.08 6.05 10.29
C ALA A 508 4.18 5.44 11.37
N TYR A 509 3.06 4.85 10.98
CA TYR A 509 2.18 4.12 11.91
C TYR A 509 2.81 2.82 12.40
N ALA A 510 3.39 2.06 11.48
CA ALA A 510 4.05 0.81 11.85
C ALA A 510 5.15 1.06 12.88
N PHE A 511 5.88 2.20 12.75
CA PHE A 511 6.90 2.61 13.70
C PHE A 511 6.30 3.11 15.01
N GLU A 512 5.39 4.08 14.97
CA GLU A 512 4.71 4.62 16.17
C GLU A 512 4.04 3.51 16.97
N TYR A 513 3.34 2.60 16.32
CA TYR A 513 2.58 1.54 17.00
C TYR A 513 3.47 0.38 17.45
N GLY A 514 4.42 -0.04 16.61
CA GLY A 514 5.24 -1.21 16.90
C GLY A 514 6.39 -0.96 17.86
N TYR A 515 6.95 0.25 17.89
CA TYR A 515 8.19 0.54 18.60
C TYR A 515 8.07 1.56 19.74
N ARG A 516 7.02 2.39 19.74
CA ARG A 516 6.85 3.43 20.77
C ARG A 516 6.62 2.82 22.14
N THR A 517 7.45 3.19 23.12
CA THR A 517 7.30 2.75 24.53
C THR A 517 5.91 3.08 25.06
N GLY A 518 5.22 2.06 25.58
CA GLY A 518 3.89 2.18 26.18
C GLY A 518 2.73 2.30 25.19
N HIS A 519 2.98 2.26 23.87
CA HIS A 519 1.89 2.25 22.89
C HIS A 519 1.13 0.92 22.99
N PRO A 520 -0.24 0.91 22.96
CA PRO A 520 -1.04 -0.31 23.08
C PRO A 520 -0.74 -1.39 22.03
N TRP A 521 -0.23 -0.99 20.86
CA TRP A 521 0.12 -1.88 19.75
C TRP A 521 1.61 -2.26 19.71
N ASN A 522 2.40 -1.89 20.73
CA ASN A 522 3.79 -2.31 20.87
C ASN A 522 3.85 -3.78 21.30
N SER A 523 3.58 -4.67 20.35
CA SER A 523 3.35 -6.09 20.60
C SER A 523 4.59 -6.87 21.02
N CYS A 524 5.80 -6.31 20.88
CA CYS A 524 7.04 -6.91 21.40
C CYS A 524 7.41 -6.39 22.80
N GLY A 525 6.68 -5.42 23.35
CA GLY A 525 7.01 -4.80 24.63
C GLY A 525 8.33 -4.03 24.59
N VAL A 526 8.63 -3.39 23.47
CA VAL A 526 9.85 -2.58 23.30
C VAL A 526 9.85 -1.40 24.26
N VAL A 527 10.96 -1.23 24.96
CA VAL A 527 11.24 -0.05 25.79
C VAL A 527 12.61 0.47 25.42
N ASP A 528 12.65 1.49 24.56
CA ASP A 528 13.88 2.04 24.03
C ASP A 528 13.81 3.58 23.95
N PRO A 529 14.45 4.30 24.92
CA PRO A 529 14.43 5.76 24.95
C PRO A 529 15.09 6.42 23.74
N TYR A 530 16.02 5.73 23.05
CA TYR A 530 16.65 6.27 21.85
C TYR A 530 15.65 6.27 20.68
N LEU A 531 14.91 5.17 20.48
CA LEU A 531 13.83 5.10 19.49
C LEU A 531 12.77 6.18 19.74
N ASP A 532 12.33 6.30 21.01
CA ASP A 532 11.31 7.27 21.39
C ASP A 532 11.74 8.72 21.08
N THR A 533 12.96 9.09 21.50
CA THR A 533 13.49 10.44 21.36
C THR A 533 13.74 10.77 19.89
N THR A 534 14.41 9.87 19.17
CA THR A 534 14.75 10.08 17.75
C THR A 534 13.49 10.13 16.87
N TRP A 535 12.48 9.31 17.19
CA TRP A 535 11.19 9.37 16.50
C TRP A 535 10.48 10.71 16.71
N ASP A 536 10.51 11.26 17.93
CA ASP A 536 9.96 12.60 18.19
C ASP A 536 10.74 13.69 17.42
N GLU A 537 12.06 13.56 17.28
CA GLU A 537 12.88 14.47 16.47
C GLU A 537 12.54 14.36 14.98
N ILE A 538 12.32 13.15 14.46
CA ILE A 538 11.89 12.93 13.07
C ILE A 538 10.54 13.61 12.82
N LYS A 539 9.57 13.43 13.71
CA LYS A 539 8.26 14.10 13.63
C LYS A 539 8.37 15.63 13.74
N ALA A 540 9.39 16.14 14.42
CA ALA A 540 9.66 17.57 14.54
C ALA A 540 10.49 18.16 13.38
N THR A 541 10.89 17.34 12.39
CA THR A 541 11.69 17.78 11.24
C THR A 541 10.78 18.11 10.06
N LEU A 542 10.77 19.39 9.63
CA LEU A 542 9.91 19.87 8.53
C LEU A 542 10.48 19.48 7.15
N ASP A 543 11.79 19.64 6.97
CA ASP A 543 12.43 19.29 5.70
C ASP A 543 12.32 17.80 5.41
N PRO A 544 11.70 17.39 4.30
CA PRO A 544 11.45 15.97 4.01
C PRO A 544 12.73 15.17 3.75
N VAL A 545 13.77 15.78 3.16
CA VAL A 545 15.04 15.10 2.87
C VAL A 545 15.79 14.81 4.17
N GLU A 546 15.91 15.80 5.05
CA GLU A 546 16.51 15.64 6.38
C GLU A 546 15.71 14.62 7.21
N ARG A 547 14.39 14.72 7.19
CA ARG A 547 13.49 13.81 7.92
C ARG A 547 13.65 12.36 7.46
N ASN A 548 13.63 12.10 6.15
CA ASN A 548 13.76 10.76 5.59
C ASN A 548 15.16 10.18 5.85
N THR A 549 16.21 11.01 5.83
CA THR A 549 17.57 10.58 6.20
C THR A 549 17.63 10.10 7.65
N LYS A 550 17.14 10.90 8.60
CA LYS A 550 17.07 10.51 10.01
C LYS A 550 16.22 9.26 10.23
N TRP A 551 15.14 9.15 9.49
CA TRP A 551 14.25 7.99 9.59
C TRP A 551 14.92 6.73 9.07
N LYS A 552 15.64 6.82 7.95
CA LYS A 552 16.43 5.70 7.40
C LYS A 552 17.50 5.22 8.39
N GLU A 553 18.19 6.14 9.07
CA GLU A 553 19.17 5.82 10.12
C GLU A 553 18.49 5.14 11.32
N LEU A 554 17.35 5.66 11.77
CA LEU A 554 16.59 5.06 12.86
C LEU A 554 16.06 3.67 12.51
N ALA A 555 15.67 3.44 11.25
CA ALA A 555 15.26 2.14 10.76
C ALA A 555 16.40 1.12 10.82
N GLN A 556 17.60 1.50 10.42
CA GLN A 556 18.79 0.65 10.50
C GLN A 556 19.13 0.27 11.95
N TYR A 557 19.03 1.24 12.86
CA TYR A 557 19.17 0.97 14.29
C TYR A 557 18.10 -0.03 14.80
N ALA A 558 16.83 0.18 14.43
CA ALA A 558 15.73 -0.71 14.84
C ALA A 558 15.90 -2.14 14.30
N ILE A 559 16.44 -2.29 13.08
CA ILE A 559 16.79 -3.58 12.48
C ILE A 559 17.88 -4.27 13.32
N GLU A 560 18.98 -3.58 13.65
CA GLU A 560 20.09 -4.13 14.44
C GLU A 560 19.64 -4.60 15.83
N GLN A 561 18.67 -3.92 16.44
CA GLN A 561 18.03 -4.32 17.69
C GLN A 561 17.26 -5.65 17.62
N ALA A 562 16.87 -6.08 16.40
CA ALA A 562 16.19 -7.36 16.15
C ALA A 562 14.91 -7.58 16.98
N TYR A 563 14.11 -6.55 17.23
CA TYR A 563 12.88 -6.66 18.04
C TYR A 563 11.80 -7.54 17.40
N TYR A 564 11.70 -7.50 16.09
CA TYR A 564 10.76 -8.27 15.29
C TYR A 564 11.52 -9.24 14.39
N TYR A 565 11.46 -10.53 14.68
CA TYR A 565 12.01 -11.51 13.75
C TYR A 565 11.14 -11.57 12.50
N THR A 566 11.72 -11.30 11.37
CA THR A 566 11.01 -11.26 10.09
C THR A 566 11.19 -12.56 9.31
N PHE A 567 10.14 -12.98 8.61
CA PHE A 567 10.18 -14.15 7.73
C PHE A 567 9.98 -13.71 6.29
N PRO A 568 10.64 -14.33 5.28
CA PRO A 568 10.47 -13.95 3.89
C PRO A 568 9.00 -13.98 3.46
N ALA A 569 8.59 -12.97 2.72
CA ALA A 569 7.23 -12.83 2.26
C ALA A 569 7.16 -12.99 0.73
N PRO A 570 6.32 -13.91 0.19
CA PRO A 570 6.21 -14.11 -1.24
C PRO A 570 5.53 -12.93 -1.91
N PHE A 571 5.95 -12.64 -3.15
CA PHE A 571 5.23 -11.76 -4.03
C PHE A 571 3.80 -12.23 -4.23
N ARG A 572 2.90 -11.30 -4.51
CA ARG A 572 1.51 -11.57 -4.85
C ARG A 572 1.22 -11.06 -6.25
N TYR A 573 0.19 -11.61 -6.85
CA TYR A 573 -0.19 -11.26 -8.21
C TYR A 573 -1.61 -10.72 -8.23
N THR A 574 -1.82 -9.70 -9.04
CA THR A 574 -3.16 -9.25 -9.44
C THR A 574 -3.37 -9.65 -10.88
N PHE A 575 -4.47 -10.33 -11.18
CA PHE A 575 -4.88 -10.66 -12.53
C PHE A 575 -6.18 -9.98 -12.88
N TRP A 576 -6.30 -9.56 -14.15
CA TRP A 576 -7.54 -8.96 -14.64
C TRP A 576 -7.81 -9.30 -16.10
N GLN A 577 -9.09 -9.19 -16.48
CA GLN A 577 -9.56 -9.50 -17.79
C GLN A 577 -9.06 -8.49 -18.85
N PRO A 578 -8.77 -8.93 -20.10
CA PRO A 578 -8.28 -8.04 -21.16
C PRO A 578 -9.20 -6.88 -21.53
N TRP A 579 -10.50 -7.06 -21.27
CA TRP A 579 -11.50 -6.01 -21.49
C TRP A 579 -11.59 -4.96 -20.38
N VAL A 580 -10.85 -5.10 -19.29
CA VAL A 580 -10.69 -4.05 -18.27
C VAL A 580 -9.57 -3.13 -18.71
N LYS A 581 -9.91 -1.91 -19.09
CA LYS A 581 -8.99 -0.92 -19.64
C LYS A 581 -8.70 0.17 -18.62
N GLN A 582 -7.57 0.87 -18.82
CA GLN A 582 -7.09 1.93 -17.90
C GLN A 582 -6.89 1.44 -16.46
N TYR A 583 -6.40 0.19 -16.33
CA TYR A 583 -6.06 -0.46 -15.07
C TYR A 583 -4.75 -1.25 -15.23
N ASN A 584 -3.78 -1.07 -14.33
CA ASN A 584 -2.48 -1.73 -14.37
C ASN A 584 -2.09 -2.36 -13.01
N GLY A 585 -3.07 -2.83 -12.25
CA GLY A 585 -2.86 -3.60 -11.02
C GLY A 585 -2.83 -2.79 -9.75
N GLU A 586 -3.27 -1.53 -9.76
CA GLU A 586 -3.47 -0.70 -8.56
C GLU A 586 -4.38 -1.43 -7.57
N GLN A 587 -3.94 -1.54 -6.29
CA GLN A 587 -4.69 -2.30 -5.31
C GLN A 587 -5.46 -1.42 -4.33
N GLN A 588 -4.87 -0.33 -3.84
CA GLN A 588 -5.44 0.47 -2.76
C GLN A 588 -5.34 1.95 -3.09
N MET A 589 -6.39 2.49 -3.69
CA MET A 589 -6.48 3.90 -4.03
C MET A 589 -7.42 4.63 -3.08
N GLY A 590 -7.02 5.82 -2.64
CA GLY A 590 -7.83 6.62 -1.73
C GLY A 590 -7.80 6.10 -0.29
N ARG A 591 -8.99 5.89 0.28
CA ARG A 591 -9.15 5.44 1.67
C ARG A 591 -8.53 4.06 1.91
N LEU A 592 -8.08 3.85 3.12
CA LEU A 592 -7.58 2.57 3.64
C LEU A 592 -8.48 1.38 3.24
N TRP A 593 -7.89 0.28 2.71
CA TRP A 593 -8.60 -0.94 2.31
C TRP A 593 -9.58 -0.82 1.13
N ASN A 594 -9.53 0.25 0.34
CA ASN A 594 -10.39 0.40 -0.83
C ASN A 594 -9.88 -0.40 -2.05
N TYR A 595 -10.07 -1.72 -2.03
CA TYR A 595 -9.60 -2.65 -3.08
C TYR A 595 -10.38 -2.56 -4.40
N TYR A 596 -11.54 -1.93 -4.43
CA TYR A 596 -12.34 -1.77 -5.66
C TYR A 596 -12.41 -0.33 -6.17
N ALA A 597 -11.55 0.53 -5.63
CA ALA A 597 -11.42 1.91 -6.10
C ALA A 597 -11.00 2.01 -7.58
N PHE A 598 -10.33 0.98 -8.12
CA PHE A 598 -9.99 0.92 -9.55
C PHE A 598 -11.21 1.07 -10.46
N ALA A 599 -12.38 0.59 -10.05
CA ALA A 599 -13.61 0.68 -10.81
C ALA A 599 -14.09 2.14 -11.05
N GLN A 600 -13.61 3.09 -10.26
CA GLN A 600 -13.85 4.52 -10.49
C GLN A 600 -13.17 5.01 -11.78
N PHE A 601 -12.00 4.46 -12.10
CA PHE A 601 -11.10 4.97 -13.13
C PHE A 601 -11.03 4.09 -14.38
N CYS A 602 -11.37 2.80 -14.28
CA CYS A 602 -11.35 1.87 -15.41
C CYS A 602 -12.61 1.98 -16.28
N TRP A 603 -12.51 1.46 -17.48
CA TRP A 603 -13.67 1.25 -18.37
C TRP A 603 -13.66 -0.18 -18.91
N ILE A 604 -14.83 -0.64 -19.37
CA ILE A 604 -15.02 -2.01 -19.87
C ILE A 604 -15.19 -1.99 -21.39
N ASP A 605 -14.31 -2.68 -22.10
CA ASP A 605 -14.48 -2.97 -23.53
C ASP A 605 -15.50 -4.10 -23.69
N GLU A 606 -16.79 -3.76 -23.78
CA GLU A 606 -17.88 -4.72 -23.88
C GLU A 606 -17.84 -5.51 -25.21
N ASP A 607 -17.29 -4.97 -26.28
CA ASP A 607 -17.14 -5.69 -27.55
C ASP A 607 -16.12 -6.82 -27.38
N LEU A 608 -14.93 -6.49 -26.85
CA LEU A 608 -13.91 -7.48 -26.54
C LEU A 608 -14.41 -8.53 -25.54
N ARG A 609 -15.18 -8.10 -24.53
CA ARG A 609 -15.79 -9.00 -23.57
C ARG A 609 -16.75 -10.00 -24.19
N LEU A 610 -17.54 -9.58 -25.21
CA LEU A 610 -18.45 -10.44 -25.94
C LEU A 610 -17.72 -11.38 -26.90
N GLU A 611 -16.63 -10.94 -27.51
CA GLU A 611 -15.78 -11.76 -28.40
C GLU A 611 -15.07 -12.89 -27.66
N MET A 612 -14.65 -12.64 -26.41
CA MET A 612 -13.88 -13.59 -25.59
C MET A 612 -14.76 -14.54 -24.76
N ARG A 613 -16.07 -14.36 -24.72
CA ARG A 613 -17.05 -15.21 -23.99
C ARG A 613 -17.82 -16.10 -24.93
#